data_8e18852438f04799239b1e07b5218f7c
#
_entry.id   8e18852438f04799239b1e07b5218f7c
#
_cell.length_a   1.000
_cell.length_b   1.000
_cell.length_c   1.000
_cell.angle_alpha   90.00
_cell.angle_beta   90.00
_cell.angle_gamma   90.00
#
_symmetry.space_group_name_H-M   'P 1'
#
loop_
_entity.id
_entity.type
_entity.pdbx_description
1 polymer ?
#
loop_
_entity_poly.entity_id
_entity_poly.type
_entity_poly.pdbx_seq_one_letter_code
_entity_poly.pdbx_strand_id
1 'polypeptide(L)'
;MNIAIVCYSTFGGSGVVATELGVALAQKGYQIHFITYGQPVRLSAFHKNIHLHQVYVEEYPLFRYQPYELALSSKMVEVVREYNIDIIHAHYAIPHAYTAFMAKEILRKEGLEVKIIT
;
A
#
# COMPACT_ATOMS: atom_id res chain seq x y z
N MET A 1 -0.79 12.81 10.41
CA MET A 1 -0.40 12.45 9.05
C MET A 1 -0.82 11.02 8.76
N ASN A 2 -1.34 10.80 7.57
CA ASN A 2 -1.80 9.50 7.10
C ASN A 2 -0.81 8.96 6.08
N ILE A 3 -0.25 7.78 6.35
CA ILE A 3 0.81 7.19 5.53
C ILE A 3 0.33 5.82 5.04
N ALA A 4 0.38 5.60 3.74
CA ALA A 4 0.17 4.29 3.15
C ALA A 4 1.52 3.60 2.93
N ILE A 5 1.64 2.37 3.38
CA ILE A 5 2.82 1.54 3.15
C ILE A 5 2.42 0.41 2.21
N VAL A 6 3.06 0.37 1.05
CA VAL A 6 2.79 -0.63 0.03
C VAL A 6 3.95 -1.63 0.02
N CYS A 7 3.65 -2.88 0.24
CA CYS A 7 4.68 -3.92 0.36
C CYS A 7 4.13 -5.30 0.03
N TYR A 8 5.04 -6.25 -0.15
CA TYR A 8 4.68 -7.66 -0.16
C TYR A 8 4.52 -8.17 1.27
N SER A 9 3.55 -9.04 1.48
CA SER A 9 3.34 -9.72 2.76
C SER A 9 4.17 -11.01 2.82
N THR A 10 5.50 -10.87 2.81
CA THR A 10 6.40 -12.01 2.78
C THR A 10 7.21 -12.12 4.06
N PHE A 11 7.76 -13.32 4.30
CA PHE A 11 8.69 -13.54 5.41
C PHE A 11 10.08 -12.93 5.14
N GLY A 12 10.35 -12.50 3.91
CA GLY A 12 11.62 -11.94 3.51
C GLY A 12 11.80 -10.47 3.88
N GLY A 13 13.01 -9.99 3.68
CA GLY A 13 13.51 -8.72 4.19
C GLY A 13 12.62 -7.50 4.04
N SER A 14 12.12 -7.20 2.84
CA SER A 14 11.36 -5.97 2.63
C SER A 14 9.99 -5.97 3.33
N GLY A 15 9.33 -7.12 3.38
CA GLY A 15 8.05 -7.24 4.08
C GLY A 15 8.20 -7.02 5.57
N VAL A 16 9.26 -7.56 6.16
CA VAL A 16 9.57 -7.38 7.58
C VAL A 16 9.92 -5.92 7.88
N VAL A 17 10.79 -5.31 7.07
CA VAL A 17 11.19 -3.91 7.24
C VAL A 17 9.98 -2.99 7.13
N ALA A 18 9.14 -3.18 6.13
CA ALA A 18 7.96 -2.36 5.92
C ALA A 18 6.98 -2.46 7.11
N THR A 19 6.76 -3.67 7.60
CA THR A 19 5.86 -3.90 8.72
C THR A 19 6.37 -3.27 10.00
N GLU A 20 7.65 -3.46 10.32
CA GLU A 20 8.24 -2.89 11.52
C GLU A 20 8.28 -1.36 11.47
N LEU A 21 8.57 -0.79 10.31
CA LEU A 21 8.49 0.66 10.12
C LEU A 21 7.09 1.17 10.37
N GLY A 22 6.08 0.51 9.81
CA GLY A 22 4.69 0.90 10.00
C GLY A 22 4.25 0.84 11.46
N VAL A 23 4.64 -0.21 12.17
CA VAL A 23 4.34 -0.35 13.60
C VAL A 23 5.00 0.78 14.40
N ALA A 24 6.28 1.07 14.12
CA ALA A 24 7.00 2.13 14.81
C ALA A 24 6.37 3.51 14.58
N LEU A 25 5.96 3.79 13.35
CA LEU A 25 5.28 5.04 13.02
C LEU A 25 3.89 5.13 13.68
N ALA A 26 3.16 4.03 13.71
CA ALA A 26 1.86 3.98 14.37
C ALA A 26 1.98 4.27 15.88
N GLN A 27 3.04 3.76 16.51
CA GLN A 27 3.32 4.03 17.92
C GLN A 27 3.64 5.51 18.18
N LYS A 28 4.09 6.22 17.16
CA LYS A 28 4.33 7.67 17.24
C LYS A 28 3.07 8.50 16.98
N GLY A 29 1.96 7.87 16.70
CA GLY A 29 0.68 8.55 16.49
C GLY A 29 0.27 8.77 15.05
N TYR A 30 1.07 8.32 14.08
CA TYR A 30 0.68 8.41 12.68
C TYR A 30 -0.35 7.33 12.34
N GLN A 31 -1.27 7.65 11.43
CA GLN A 31 -2.22 6.68 10.91
C GLN A 31 -1.56 5.92 9.77
N ILE A 32 -1.42 4.62 9.91
CA ILE A 32 -0.71 3.77 8.96
C ILE A 32 -1.71 2.87 8.23
N HIS A 33 -1.63 2.90 6.92
CA HIS A 33 -2.48 2.11 6.04
C HIS A 33 -1.61 1.18 5.22
N PHE A 34 -1.63 -0.12 5.56
CA PHE A 34 -0.92 -1.11 4.77
C PHE A 34 -1.75 -1.50 3.56
N ILE A 35 -1.15 -1.47 2.38
CA ILE A 35 -1.74 -1.95 1.15
C ILE A 35 -0.93 -3.15 0.70
N THR A 36 -1.50 -4.35 0.84
CA THR A 36 -0.78 -5.61 0.62
C THR A 36 -1.68 -6.62 -0.08
N TYR A 37 -1.05 -7.60 -0.74
CA TYR A 37 -1.76 -8.73 -1.31
C TYR A 37 -2.36 -9.65 -0.23
N GLY A 38 -1.66 -9.76 0.89
CA GLY A 38 -2.10 -10.55 2.03
C GLY A 38 -1.74 -9.85 3.33
N GLN A 39 -2.00 -10.48 4.47
CA GLN A 39 -1.68 -9.91 5.76
C GLN A 39 -0.16 -9.87 5.96
N PRO A 40 0.42 -8.72 6.37
CA PRO A 40 1.85 -8.65 6.68
C PRO A 40 2.24 -9.61 7.80
N VAL A 41 3.36 -10.29 7.61
CA VAL A 41 3.76 -11.41 8.48
C VAL A 41 4.03 -10.98 9.92
N ARG A 42 4.63 -9.81 10.09
CA ARG A 42 5.01 -9.30 11.42
C ARG A 42 3.91 -8.51 12.12
N LEU A 43 2.74 -8.42 11.49
CA LEU A 43 1.62 -7.70 12.08
C LEU A 43 0.79 -8.69 12.89
N SER A 44 1.27 -9.03 14.08
CA SER A 44 0.67 -10.06 14.92
C SER A 44 -0.36 -9.52 15.91
N ALA A 45 -0.37 -8.21 16.15
CA ALA A 45 -1.27 -7.60 17.12
C ALA A 45 -2.06 -6.46 16.48
N PHE A 46 -3.31 -6.34 16.90
CA PHE A 46 -4.15 -5.21 16.51
C PHE A 46 -3.60 -3.92 17.12
N HIS A 47 -3.50 -2.87 16.30
CA HIS A 47 -3.11 -1.53 16.75
C HIS A 47 -4.11 -0.53 16.20
N LYS A 48 -4.61 0.37 17.05
CA LYS A 48 -5.67 1.32 16.67
C LYS A 48 -5.29 2.26 15.52
N ASN A 49 -3.98 2.49 15.31
CA ASN A 49 -3.49 3.38 14.27
C ASN A 49 -3.06 2.63 13.01
N ILE A 50 -3.31 1.33 12.93
CA ILE A 50 -2.94 0.50 11.77
C ILE A 50 -4.20 -0.01 11.09
N HIS A 51 -4.27 0.22 9.79
CA HIS A 51 -5.37 -0.21 8.93
C HIS A 51 -4.82 -1.09 7.82
N LEU A 52 -5.49 -2.20 7.55
CA LEU A 52 -5.08 -3.14 6.51
C LEU A 52 -6.02 -3.01 5.31
N HIS A 53 -5.43 -2.88 4.13
CA HIS A 53 -6.15 -2.85 2.87
C HIS A 53 -5.59 -3.95 1.98
N GLN A 54 -6.37 -4.99 1.79
CA GLN A 54 -5.93 -6.13 1.03
C GLN A 54 -6.25 -5.93 -0.45
N VAL A 55 -5.27 -6.23 -1.29
CA VAL A 55 -5.44 -6.21 -2.74
C VAL A 55 -5.90 -7.59 -3.19
N TYR A 56 -7.00 -7.64 -3.92
CA TYR A 56 -7.51 -8.88 -4.48
C TYR A 56 -7.26 -8.89 -5.98
N VAL A 57 -6.68 -9.98 -6.46
CA VAL A 57 -6.43 -10.19 -7.88
C VAL A 57 -7.39 -11.27 -8.35
N GLU A 58 -8.27 -10.93 -9.29
CA GLU A 58 -9.18 -11.91 -9.86
C GLU A 58 -8.45 -12.80 -10.85
N GLU A 59 -8.71 -14.10 -10.76
CA GLU A 59 -8.22 -15.06 -11.75
C GLU A 59 -9.24 -15.17 -12.88
N TYR A 60 -8.81 -14.80 -14.08
CA TYR A 60 -9.62 -15.02 -15.28
C TYR A 60 -9.11 -16.27 -16.00
N PRO A 61 -9.94 -17.32 -16.13
CA PRO A 61 -9.49 -18.58 -16.76
C PRO A 61 -8.94 -18.41 -18.17
N LEU A 62 -9.35 -17.36 -18.87
CA LEU A 62 -8.90 -17.07 -20.23
C LEU A 62 -7.60 -16.29 -20.31
N PHE A 63 -7.13 -15.75 -19.16
CA PHE A 63 -5.90 -14.96 -19.11
C PHE A 63 -4.87 -15.66 -18.24
N ARG A 64 -3.67 -15.86 -18.78
CA ARG A 64 -2.54 -16.42 -18.04
C ARG A 64 -1.88 -15.37 -17.14
N TYR A 65 -2.25 -14.11 -17.30
CA TYR A 65 -1.67 -12.98 -16.62
C TYR A 65 -2.63 -12.49 -15.53
N GLN A 66 -2.13 -12.39 -14.32
CA GLN A 66 -2.87 -11.81 -13.20
C GLN A 66 -2.56 -10.32 -13.15
N PRO A 67 -3.55 -9.43 -13.29
CA PRO A 67 -3.30 -7.99 -13.35
C PRO A 67 -3.07 -7.39 -11.96
N TYR A 68 -2.01 -7.83 -11.29
CA TYR A 68 -1.69 -7.35 -9.93
C TYR A 68 -1.47 -5.83 -9.91
N GLU A 69 -0.72 -5.30 -10.87
CA GLU A 69 -0.41 -3.87 -10.92
C GLU A 69 -1.67 -3.01 -11.09
N LEU A 70 -2.63 -3.46 -11.88
CA LEU A 70 -3.89 -2.74 -12.04
C LEU A 70 -4.71 -2.75 -10.76
N ALA A 71 -4.82 -3.91 -10.14
CA ALA A 71 -5.54 -4.06 -8.87
C ALA A 71 -4.88 -3.22 -7.77
N LEU A 72 -3.54 -3.21 -7.74
CA LEU A 72 -2.77 -2.46 -6.75
C LEU A 72 -2.94 -0.94 -6.94
N SER A 73 -2.81 -0.44 -8.17
CA SER A 73 -2.98 0.99 -8.42
C SER A 73 -4.41 1.45 -8.13
N SER A 74 -5.40 0.65 -8.47
CA SER A 74 -6.81 0.94 -8.13
C SER A 74 -7.03 1.00 -6.62
N LYS A 75 -6.45 0.06 -5.88
CA LYS A 75 -6.55 0.06 -4.41
C LYS A 75 -5.86 1.28 -3.81
N MET A 76 -4.70 1.67 -4.32
CA MET A 76 -4.01 2.88 -3.87
C MET A 76 -4.86 4.13 -4.08
N VAL A 77 -5.48 4.28 -5.26
CA VAL A 77 -6.36 5.41 -5.55
C VAL A 77 -7.53 5.45 -4.57
N GLU A 78 -8.17 4.30 -4.35
CA GLU A 78 -9.29 4.17 -3.42
C GLU A 78 -8.89 4.58 -1.99
N VAL A 79 -7.78 4.06 -1.49
CA VAL A 79 -7.32 4.32 -0.14
C VAL A 79 -6.93 5.79 0.05
N VAL A 80 -6.24 6.37 -0.92
CA VAL A 80 -5.88 7.80 -0.85
C VAL A 80 -7.11 8.68 -0.78
N ARG A 81 -8.12 8.41 -1.62
CA ARG A 81 -9.36 9.17 -1.61
C ARG A 81 -10.11 9.05 -0.29
N GLU A 82 -10.25 7.83 0.20
CA GLU A 82 -11.08 7.55 1.37
C GLU A 82 -10.46 8.03 2.67
N TYR A 83 -9.15 7.90 2.80
CA TYR A 83 -8.46 8.17 4.07
C TYR A 83 -7.55 9.39 4.03
N ASN A 84 -7.58 10.16 2.96
CA ASN A 84 -6.75 11.37 2.81
C ASN A 84 -5.27 11.07 3.07
N ILE A 85 -4.73 10.11 2.36
CA ILE A 85 -3.33 9.71 2.52
C ILE A 85 -2.41 10.84 2.06
N ASP A 86 -1.44 11.17 2.89
CA ASP A 86 -0.45 12.22 2.59
C ASP A 86 0.77 11.68 1.84
N ILE A 87 1.19 10.47 2.22
CA ILE A 87 2.41 9.86 1.68
C ILE A 87 2.13 8.40 1.34
N ILE A 88 2.54 7.96 0.16
CA ILE A 88 2.64 6.54 -0.18
C ILE A 88 4.11 6.15 -0.08
N HIS A 89 4.44 5.26 0.82
CA HIS A 89 5.78 4.70 0.95
C HIS A 89 5.80 3.31 0.32
N ALA A 90 6.38 3.21 -0.86
CA ALA A 90 6.41 1.98 -1.65
C ALA A 90 7.72 1.23 -1.41
N HIS A 91 7.60 0.00 -0.95
CA HIS A 91 8.73 -0.91 -0.82
C HIS A 91 8.79 -1.76 -2.09
N TYR A 92 9.93 -1.80 -2.74
CA TYR A 92 10.16 -2.31 -4.09
C TYR A 92 9.74 -1.34 -5.19
N ALA A 93 10.74 -0.93 -5.97
CA ALA A 93 10.51 -0.02 -7.07
C ALA A 93 9.57 -0.62 -8.13
N ILE A 94 9.74 -1.89 -8.43
CA ILE A 94 8.87 -2.62 -9.35
C ILE A 94 8.28 -3.82 -8.61
N PRO A 95 6.96 -3.93 -8.51
CA PRO A 95 5.95 -3.06 -9.17
C PRO A 95 5.47 -1.89 -8.33
N HIS A 96 5.83 -1.77 -7.05
CA HIS A 96 5.13 -0.91 -6.09
C HIS A 96 5.33 0.58 -6.33
N ALA A 97 6.57 1.03 -6.55
CA ALA A 97 6.80 2.46 -6.83
C ALA A 97 6.20 2.86 -8.17
N TYR A 98 6.27 1.99 -9.17
CA TYR A 98 5.66 2.23 -10.47
C TYR A 98 4.14 2.39 -10.35
N THR A 99 3.48 1.50 -9.63
CA THR A 99 2.03 1.57 -9.44
C THR A 99 1.63 2.77 -8.58
N ALA A 100 2.46 3.16 -7.62
CA ALA A 100 2.24 4.37 -6.83
C ALA A 100 2.31 5.61 -7.71
N PHE A 101 3.24 5.67 -8.65
CA PHE A 101 3.32 6.76 -9.61
C PHE A 101 2.07 6.82 -10.48
N MET A 102 1.58 5.68 -10.96
CA MET A 102 0.32 5.62 -11.73
C MET A 102 -0.86 6.14 -10.91
N ALA A 103 -0.98 5.71 -9.68
CA ALA A 103 -2.04 6.17 -8.78
C ALA A 103 -1.96 7.67 -8.55
N LYS A 104 -0.75 8.19 -8.32
CA LYS A 104 -0.52 9.62 -8.14
C LYS A 104 -1.00 10.44 -9.34
N GLU A 105 -0.70 9.98 -10.56
CA GLU A 105 -1.13 10.67 -11.77
C GLU A 105 -2.65 10.69 -11.93
N ILE A 106 -3.31 9.60 -11.59
CA ILE A 106 -4.78 9.53 -11.61
C ILE A 106 -5.37 10.51 -10.61
N LEU A 107 -4.84 10.52 -9.38
CA LEU A 107 -5.33 11.40 -8.31
C LEU A 107 -5.09 12.88 -8.61
N ARG A 108 -3.96 13.20 -9.23
CA ARG A 108 -3.64 14.57 -9.60
C ARG A 108 -4.69 15.16 -10.55
N LYS A 109 -5.23 14.37 -11.46
CA LYS A 109 -6.30 14.81 -12.35
C LYS A 109 -7.59 15.13 -11.62
N GLU A 110 -7.76 14.61 -10.42
CA GLU A 110 -8.91 14.87 -9.55
C GLU A 110 -8.63 16.01 -8.55
N GLY A 111 -7.48 16.64 -8.63
CA GLY A 111 -7.08 17.69 -7.71
C GLY A 111 -6.54 17.20 -6.38
N LEU A 112 -6.23 15.90 -6.27
CA LEU A 112 -5.66 15.31 -5.05
C LEU A 112 -4.15 15.12 -5.22
N GLU A 113 -3.39 15.55 -4.24
CA GLU A 113 -1.94 15.39 -4.24
C GLU A 113 -1.51 14.40 -3.16
N VAL A 114 -0.61 13.49 -3.53
CA VAL A 114 0.02 12.55 -2.62
C VAL A 114 1.51 12.51 -2.93
N LYS A 115 2.33 12.39 -1.91
CA LYS A 115 3.78 12.26 -2.07
C LYS A 115 4.15 10.79 -2.10
N ILE A 116 5.19 10.46 -2.86
CA ILE A 116 5.70 9.09 -2.95
C ILE A 116 7.11 9.05 -2.42
N ILE A 117 7.37 8.06 -1.57
CA ILE A 117 8.70 7.69 -1.08
C ILE A 117 8.95 6.24 -1.48
N THR A 118 10.14 5.96 -1.97
CA THR A 118 10.55 4.59 -2.32
C THR A 118 11.83 4.19 -1.60
#